data_c3ca89a66ead167c1b54118cce8b4a33
#
_entry.id   c3ca89a66ead167c1b54118cce8b4a33
#
_cell.length_a   1.000
_cell.length_b   1.000
_cell.length_c   1.000
_cell.angle_alpha   90.00
_cell.angle_beta   90.00
_cell.angle_gamma   90.00
#
_symmetry.space_group_name_H-M   'P 1'
#
loop_
_entity.id
_entity.type
_entity.pdbx_description
1 polymer ?
#
loop_
_entity_poly.entity_id
_entity_poly.type
_entity_poly.pdbx_seq_one_letter_code
_entity_poly.pdbx_strand_id
1 'polypeptide(L)'
;MALGARLLLGLALLAALIGVLLQLYRLRKPRLWTPEELSAYNGTDEALPILLGILGSVFDVTKGRSHYGPGGGYHHFSGRDASRAFVSGNFTGDGLTDSLQGLSSMEVNSIVDWRKLYFEKYTFSGKLVGRFYDSQGNPTKYLKGVEMKAKRGAQLLEKQKSEEDKIPNCNSKWSQAEGGEVWCEAAAGYPRLVRRAGDIALTGQVSQRCACFREEDLRRPGLVLYQGCQYLSTSCKVN
;
A
#
# COMPACT_ATOMS: atom_id res chain seq x y z
N MET A 1 -7.11 40.08 -53.20
CA MET A 1 -7.71 38.71 -53.03
C MET A 1 -6.78 37.71 -52.30
N ALA A 2 -5.44 37.80 -52.40
CA ALA A 2 -4.53 36.81 -51.78
C ALA A 2 -4.42 36.88 -50.22
N LEU A 3 -4.66 38.04 -49.61
CA LEU A 3 -4.54 38.21 -48.15
C LEU A 3 -5.69 37.53 -47.37
N GLY A 4 -6.93 37.64 -47.89
CA GLY A 4 -8.12 37.01 -47.29
C GLY A 4 -8.06 35.47 -47.35
N ALA A 5 -7.55 34.91 -48.48
CA ALA A 5 -7.40 33.47 -48.63
C ALA A 5 -6.37 32.87 -47.67
N ARG A 6 -5.26 33.58 -47.42
CA ARG A 6 -4.22 33.16 -46.44
C ARG A 6 -4.76 33.24 -44.99
N LEU A 7 -5.58 34.25 -44.67
CA LEU A 7 -6.20 34.37 -43.36
C LEU A 7 -7.20 33.22 -43.09
N LEU A 8 -8.04 32.90 -44.09
CA LEU A 8 -9.01 31.79 -44.01
C LEU A 8 -8.32 30.45 -43.88
N LEU A 9 -7.23 30.23 -44.60
CA LEU A 9 -6.44 29.01 -44.49
C LEU A 9 -5.80 28.86 -43.11
N GLY A 10 -5.26 29.94 -42.53
CA GLY A 10 -4.70 29.97 -41.18
C GLY A 10 -5.73 29.65 -40.10
N LEU A 11 -6.97 30.22 -40.22
CA LEU A 11 -8.06 29.93 -39.29
C LEU A 11 -8.53 28.47 -39.40
N ALA A 12 -8.61 27.90 -40.60
CA ALA A 12 -8.96 26.50 -40.81
C ALA A 12 -7.94 25.55 -40.19
N LEU A 13 -6.64 25.81 -40.36
CA LEU A 13 -5.56 25.02 -39.75
C LEU A 13 -5.58 25.11 -38.23
N LEU A 14 -5.83 26.29 -37.66
CA LEU A 14 -5.94 26.49 -36.22
C LEU A 14 -7.14 25.70 -35.67
N ALA A 15 -8.28 25.75 -36.30
CA ALA A 15 -9.48 25.01 -35.91
C ALA A 15 -9.23 23.48 -35.97
N ALA A 16 -8.57 23.00 -37.02
CA ALA A 16 -8.18 21.59 -37.13
C ALA A 16 -7.22 21.16 -36.02
N LEU A 17 -6.21 21.98 -35.71
CA LEU A 17 -5.27 21.73 -34.62
C LEU A 17 -5.98 21.67 -33.25
N ILE A 18 -6.87 22.62 -32.98
CA ILE A 18 -7.68 22.62 -31.75
C ILE A 18 -8.55 21.36 -31.69
N GLY A 19 -9.18 20.95 -32.79
CA GLY A 19 -9.98 19.73 -32.88
C GLY A 19 -9.14 18.47 -32.52
N VAL A 20 -7.95 18.36 -33.09
CA VAL A 20 -7.02 17.25 -32.79
C VAL A 20 -6.59 17.29 -31.32
N LEU A 21 -6.23 18.45 -30.78
CA LEU A 21 -5.85 18.61 -29.38
C LEU A 21 -7.00 18.24 -28.42
N LEU A 22 -8.22 18.64 -28.72
CA LEU A 22 -9.41 18.28 -27.96
C LEU A 22 -9.68 16.77 -28.02
N GLN A 23 -9.50 16.15 -29.17
CA GLN A 23 -9.64 14.70 -29.35
C GLN A 23 -8.58 13.94 -28.57
N LEU A 24 -7.32 14.35 -28.66
CA LEU A 24 -6.23 13.78 -27.86
C LEU A 24 -6.45 13.97 -26.36
N TYR A 25 -6.98 15.11 -25.92
CA TYR A 25 -7.34 15.35 -24.53
C TYR A 25 -8.47 14.43 -24.05
N ARG A 26 -9.51 14.19 -24.89
CA ARG A 26 -10.59 13.23 -24.59
C ARG A 26 -10.07 11.79 -24.49
N LEU A 27 -9.14 11.39 -25.36
CA LEU A 27 -8.50 10.07 -25.34
C LEU A 27 -7.60 9.87 -24.10
N ARG A 28 -7.10 10.96 -23.50
CA ARG A 28 -6.27 10.91 -22.29
C ARG A 28 -7.06 10.88 -20.98
N LYS A 29 -8.39 11.17 -21.03
CA LYS A 29 -9.20 11.08 -19.81
C LYS A 29 -9.36 9.62 -19.40
N PRO A 30 -9.00 9.27 -18.14
CA PRO A 30 -9.25 7.92 -17.64
C PRO A 30 -10.75 7.61 -17.68
N ARG A 31 -11.10 6.35 -17.97
CA ARG A 31 -12.47 5.87 -17.87
C ARG A 31 -12.99 6.10 -16.46
N LEU A 32 -14.25 6.50 -16.35
CA LEU A 32 -14.97 6.58 -15.08
C LEU A 32 -15.86 5.35 -14.96
N TRP A 33 -15.75 4.69 -13.83
CA TRP A 33 -16.51 3.51 -13.46
C TRP A 33 -17.52 3.87 -12.39
N THR A 34 -18.72 3.30 -12.44
CA THR A 34 -19.61 3.27 -11.28
C THR A 34 -19.37 1.98 -10.47
N PRO A 35 -19.78 1.93 -9.19
CA PRO A 35 -19.68 0.70 -8.40
C PRO A 35 -20.45 -0.47 -9.04
N GLU A 36 -21.61 -0.20 -9.64
CA GLU A 36 -22.46 -1.18 -10.31
C GLU A 36 -21.76 -1.74 -11.55
N GLU A 37 -21.19 -0.89 -12.40
CA GLU A 37 -20.40 -1.33 -13.56
C GLU A 37 -19.21 -2.17 -13.12
N LEU A 38 -18.43 -1.70 -12.12
CA LEU A 38 -17.25 -2.40 -11.64
C LEU A 38 -17.59 -3.79 -11.10
N SER A 39 -18.75 -3.95 -10.45
CA SER A 39 -19.16 -5.21 -9.85
C SER A 39 -19.30 -6.36 -10.83
N ALA A 40 -19.57 -6.09 -12.11
CA ALA A 40 -19.62 -7.08 -13.18
C ALA A 40 -18.25 -7.69 -13.51
N TYR A 41 -17.17 -6.99 -13.17
CA TYR A 41 -15.77 -7.36 -13.48
C TYR A 41 -15.11 -8.16 -12.34
N ASN A 42 -15.86 -9.03 -11.69
CA ASN A 42 -15.44 -9.80 -10.52
C ASN A 42 -14.78 -11.15 -10.86
N GLY A 43 -14.67 -11.49 -12.15
CA GLY A 43 -14.04 -12.71 -12.63
C GLY A 43 -14.97 -13.91 -12.77
N THR A 44 -16.27 -13.78 -12.48
CA THR A 44 -17.27 -14.86 -12.72
C THR A 44 -17.56 -15.03 -14.19
N ASP A 45 -17.55 -13.99 -14.98
CA ASP A 45 -17.62 -14.02 -16.44
C ASP A 45 -16.20 -14.10 -17.02
N GLU A 46 -15.88 -15.21 -17.68
CA GLU A 46 -14.56 -15.42 -18.28
C GLU A 46 -14.28 -14.52 -19.48
N ALA A 47 -15.32 -14.00 -20.13
CA ALA A 47 -15.20 -13.10 -21.26
C ALA A 47 -14.80 -11.67 -20.82
N LEU A 48 -14.98 -11.34 -19.53
CA LEU A 48 -14.64 -10.04 -18.99
C LEU A 48 -13.29 -10.05 -18.26
N PRO A 49 -12.54 -8.94 -18.28
CA PRO A 49 -11.36 -8.76 -17.42
C PRO A 49 -11.77 -8.75 -15.94
N ILE A 50 -10.82 -9.06 -15.08
CA ILE A 50 -10.99 -8.92 -13.63
C ILE A 50 -10.46 -7.57 -13.21
N LEU A 51 -11.33 -6.76 -12.61
CA LEU A 51 -10.99 -5.42 -12.16
C LEU A 51 -11.16 -5.29 -10.65
N LEU A 52 -10.32 -4.46 -10.02
CA LEU A 52 -10.50 -4.05 -8.63
C LEU A 52 -10.10 -2.60 -8.43
N GLY A 53 -10.60 -1.99 -7.36
CA GLY A 53 -10.33 -0.61 -6.95
C GLY A 53 -9.42 -0.53 -5.73
N ILE A 54 -8.51 0.45 -5.73
CA ILE A 54 -7.73 0.87 -4.57
C ILE A 54 -7.74 2.40 -4.51
N LEU A 55 -8.32 2.97 -3.47
CA LEU A 55 -8.49 4.41 -3.30
C LEU A 55 -9.11 5.05 -4.56
N GLY A 56 -10.12 4.39 -5.12
CA GLY A 56 -10.81 4.82 -6.33
C GLY A 56 -10.02 4.66 -7.64
N SER A 57 -8.79 4.17 -7.60
CA SER A 57 -8.04 3.80 -8.81
C SER A 57 -8.39 2.37 -9.20
N VAL A 58 -8.87 2.15 -10.43
CA VAL A 58 -9.29 0.84 -10.94
C VAL A 58 -8.15 0.21 -11.73
N PHE A 59 -7.86 -1.06 -11.45
CA PHE A 59 -6.77 -1.83 -12.06
C PHE A 59 -7.30 -3.11 -12.70
N ASP A 60 -6.78 -3.44 -13.88
CA ASP A 60 -6.97 -4.73 -14.53
C ASP A 60 -5.97 -5.73 -13.96
N VAL A 61 -6.49 -6.69 -13.21
CA VAL A 61 -5.72 -7.76 -12.56
C VAL A 61 -5.91 -9.12 -13.25
N THR A 62 -6.42 -9.15 -14.48
CA THR A 62 -6.74 -10.37 -15.24
C THR A 62 -5.55 -11.31 -15.36
N LYS A 63 -4.34 -10.79 -15.49
CA LYS A 63 -3.10 -11.61 -15.51
C LYS A 63 -2.86 -12.38 -14.21
N GLY A 64 -3.50 -11.97 -13.11
CA GLY A 64 -3.49 -12.65 -11.82
C GLY A 64 -4.77 -13.47 -11.56
N ARG A 65 -5.46 -13.99 -12.57
CA ARG A 65 -6.73 -14.72 -12.46
C ARG A 65 -6.68 -15.86 -11.44
N SER A 66 -5.55 -16.55 -11.28
CA SER A 66 -5.38 -17.59 -10.25
C SER A 66 -5.54 -17.08 -8.82
N HIS A 67 -5.31 -15.80 -8.59
CA HIS A 67 -5.44 -15.15 -7.29
C HIS A 67 -6.77 -14.38 -7.13
N TYR A 68 -7.19 -13.66 -8.20
CA TYR A 68 -8.33 -12.75 -8.17
C TYR A 68 -9.61 -13.34 -8.75
N GLY A 69 -9.53 -14.43 -9.50
CA GLY A 69 -10.68 -15.13 -10.04
C GLY A 69 -11.41 -15.99 -8.98
N PRO A 70 -12.55 -16.59 -9.34
CA PRO A 70 -13.29 -17.50 -8.46
C PRO A 70 -12.39 -18.60 -7.89
N GLY A 71 -12.45 -18.81 -6.58
CA GLY A 71 -11.59 -19.76 -5.85
C GLY A 71 -10.19 -19.24 -5.50
N GLY A 72 -9.76 -18.10 -6.02
CA GLY A 72 -8.51 -17.48 -5.65
C GLY A 72 -8.55 -16.79 -4.28
N GLY A 73 -7.43 -16.78 -3.56
CA GLY A 73 -7.34 -16.21 -2.20
C GLY A 73 -7.64 -14.70 -2.12
N TYR A 74 -7.55 -13.98 -3.24
CA TYR A 74 -7.84 -12.54 -3.32
C TYR A 74 -9.12 -12.22 -4.12
N HIS A 75 -9.95 -13.22 -4.42
CA HIS A 75 -11.18 -13.02 -5.16
C HIS A 75 -12.12 -11.98 -4.53
N HIS A 76 -12.13 -11.87 -3.21
CA HIS A 76 -12.95 -10.91 -2.46
C HIS A 76 -12.67 -9.43 -2.80
N PHE A 77 -11.53 -9.09 -3.42
CA PHE A 77 -11.24 -7.74 -3.92
C PHE A 77 -11.84 -7.45 -5.29
N SER A 78 -12.16 -8.49 -6.06
CA SER A 78 -12.57 -8.35 -7.46
C SER A 78 -13.96 -7.71 -7.58
N GLY A 79 -14.12 -6.81 -8.56
CA GLY A 79 -15.37 -6.11 -8.82
C GLY A 79 -15.71 -5.00 -7.84
N ARG A 80 -14.78 -4.55 -6.97
CA ARG A 80 -15.05 -3.51 -5.97
C ARG A 80 -13.80 -2.75 -5.54
N ASP A 81 -14.01 -1.65 -4.83
CA ASP A 81 -12.96 -1.00 -4.03
C ASP A 81 -13.12 -1.45 -2.57
N ALA A 82 -12.19 -2.25 -2.11
CA ALA A 82 -12.10 -2.73 -0.73
C ALA A 82 -10.79 -2.23 -0.08
N SER A 83 -10.48 -0.96 -0.25
CA SER A 83 -9.23 -0.34 0.20
C SER A 83 -8.91 -0.61 1.67
N ARG A 84 -9.91 -0.66 2.54
CA ARG A 84 -9.74 -0.96 3.96
C ARG A 84 -9.14 -2.35 4.20
N ALA A 85 -9.57 -3.34 3.41
CA ALA A 85 -9.18 -4.73 3.60
C ALA A 85 -7.68 -4.98 3.39
N PHE A 86 -6.99 -4.12 2.63
CA PHE A 86 -5.55 -4.19 2.43
C PHE A 86 -4.71 -4.06 3.72
N VAL A 87 -5.29 -3.47 4.77
CA VAL A 87 -4.60 -3.28 6.07
C VAL A 87 -5.34 -3.91 7.24
N SER A 88 -6.65 -4.11 7.14
CA SER A 88 -7.43 -4.69 8.24
C SER A 88 -7.37 -6.22 8.28
N GLY A 89 -7.07 -6.87 7.14
CA GLY A 89 -7.17 -8.31 6.98
C GLY A 89 -8.59 -8.87 7.15
N ASN A 90 -9.60 -7.99 7.23
CA ASN A 90 -11.00 -8.40 7.28
C ASN A 90 -11.55 -8.46 5.86
N PHE A 91 -11.74 -9.69 5.35
CA PHE A 91 -12.19 -9.98 3.99
C PHE A 91 -13.67 -10.35 3.92
N THR A 92 -14.46 -9.96 4.92
CA THR A 92 -15.90 -10.25 4.99
C THR A 92 -16.68 -8.99 5.31
N GLY A 93 -17.95 -8.92 4.87
CA GLY A 93 -18.91 -7.89 5.25
C GLY A 93 -18.34 -6.47 5.30
N ASP A 94 -18.33 -5.88 6.48
CA ASP A 94 -17.91 -4.48 6.72
C ASP A 94 -16.41 -4.22 6.48
N GLY A 95 -15.60 -5.27 6.36
CA GLY A 95 -14.19 -5.15 6.01
C GLY A 95 -13.97 -4.81 4.54
N LEU A 96 -14.88 -5.24 3.65
CA LEU A 96 -14.81 -5.02 2.20
C LEU A 96 -15.38 -3.65 1.81
N THR A 97 -14.81 -2.60 2.33
CA THR A 97 -15.25 -1.21 2.12
C THR A 97 -14.12 -0.31 1.64
N ASP A 98 -14.47 0.75 0.96
CA ASP A 98 -13.61 1.87 0.56
C ASP A 98 -13.41 2.91 1.69
N SER A 99 -14.13 2.77 2.81
CA SER A 99 -14.04 3.70 3.94
C SER A 99 -12.78 3.46 4.77
N LEU A 100 -11.99 4.52 4.95
CA LEU A 100 -10.78 4.52 5.78
C LEU A 100 -11.00 5.14 7.16
N GLN A 101 -12.26 5.27 7.57
CA GLN A 101 -12.60 5.84 8.87
C GLN A 101 -12.02 4.98 10.00
N GLY A 102 -11.39 5.62 10.98
CA GLY A 102 -10.77 4.96 12.14
C GLY A 102 -9.36 4.41 11.90
N LEU A 103 -8.88 4.29 10.65
CA LEU A 103 -7.50 3.86 10.39
C LEU A 103 -6.49 4.91 10.87
N SER A 104 -5.35 4.47 11.35
CA SER A 104 -4.20 5.32 11.68
C SER A 104 -3.56 5.94 10.44
N SER A 105 -2.66 6.91 10.63
CA SER A 105 -1.91 7.50 9.52
C SER A 105 -0.96 6.51 8.85
N MET A 106 -0.42 5.57 9.61
CA MET A 106 0.48 4.52 9.08
C MET A 106 -0.29 3.50 8.23
N GLU A 107 -1.46 3.04 8.69
CA GLU A 107 -2.33 2.15 7.90
C GLU A 107 -2.78 2.80 6.59
N VAL A 108 -3.17 4.09 6.64
CA VAL A 108 -3.53 4.83 5.42
C VAL A 108 -2.35 4.97 4.47
N ASN A 109 -1.12 5.21 4.99
CA ASN A 109 0.08 5.20 4.17
C ASN A 109 0.30 3.85 3.47
N SER A 110 0.12 2.75 4.18
CA SER A 110 0.27 1.41 3.62
C SER A 110 -0.71 1.13 2.48
N ILE A 111 -1.96 1.63 2.56
CA ILE A 111 -2.91 1.50 1.45
C ILE A 111 -2.43 2.32 0.23
N VAL A 112 -1.85 3.51 0.46
CA VAL A 112 -1.26 4.32 -0.63
C VAL A 112 -0.07 3.59 -1.26
N ASP A 113 0.75 2.90 -0.48
CA ASP A 113 1.88 2.11 -0.99
C ASP A 113 1.39 0.87 -1.77
N TRP A 114 0.31 0.21 -1.32
CA TRP A 114 -0.38 -0.81 -2.11
C TRP A 114 -0.84 -0.26 -3.45
N ARG A 115 -1.51 0.91 -3.47
CA ARG A 115 -1.93 1.54 -4.74
C ARG A 115 -0.75 1.81 -5.67
N LYS A 116 0.39 2.29 -5.16
CA LYS A 116 1.61 2.49 -5.95
C LYS A 116 2.10 1.17 -6.57
N LEU A 117 2.18 0.11 -5.75
CA LEU A 117 2.56 -1.21 -6.22
C LEU A 117 1.66 -1.72 -7.35
N TYR A 118 0.35 -1.42 -7.27
CA TYR A 118 -0.59 -1.81 -8.33
C TYR A 118 -0.40 -0.99 -9.61
N PHE A 119 -0.03 0.28 -9.54
CA PHE A 119 0.38 1.07 -10.72
C PHE A 119 1.61 0.48 -11.42
N GLU A 120 2.53 -0.14 -10.67
CA GLU A 120 3.72 -0.78 -11.22
C GLU A 120 3.42 -2.16 -11.81
N LYS A 121 2.55 -2.93 -11.16
CA LYS A 121 2.30 -4.34 -11.51
C LYS A 121 1.16 -4.55 -12.50
N TYR A 122 0.14 -3.69 -12.50
CA TYR A 122 -1.11 -3.90 -13.21
C TYR A 122 -1.47 -2.72 -14.10
N THR A 123 -2.36 -2.95 -15.07
CA THR A 123 -2.81 -1.90 -15.98
C THR A 123 -3.86 -1.03 -15.30
N PHE A 124 -3.61 0.28 -15.23
CA PHE A 124 -4.60 1.23 -14.77
C PHE A 124 -5.75 1.33 -15.77
N SER A 125 -6.98 1.06 -15.31
CA SER A 125 -8.19 0.96 -16.15
C SER A 125 -9.17 2.11 -15.94
N GLY A 126 -8.88 3.04 -15.04
CA GLY A 126 -9.72 4.21 -14.82
C GLY A 126 -9.95 4.55 -13.35
N LYS A 127 -10.97 5.37 -13.10
CA LYS A 127 -11.32 5.88 -11.78
C LYS A 127 -12.71 5.45 -11.38
N LEU A 128 -12.91 5.04 -10.14
CA LEU A 128 -14.21 4.72 -9.56
C LEU A 128 -14.85 6.00 -9.02
N VAL A 129 -16.02 6.34 -9.54
CA VAL A 129 -16.84 7.46 -9.05
C VAL A 129 -17.39 7.09 -7.67
N GLY A 130 -17.28 8.01 -6.72
CA GLY A 130 -17.76 7.79 -5.35
C GLY A 130 -16.94 8.56 -4.33
N ARG A 131 -16.45 7.86 -3.31
CA ARG A 131 -15.74 8.47 -2.17
C ARG A 131 -14.48 9.24 -2.56
N PHE A 132 -13.70 8.71 -3.52
CA PHE A 132 -12.38 9.26 -3.88
C PHE A 132 -12.40 10.18 -5.09
N TYR A 133 -13.27 9.92 -6.05
CA TYR A 133 -13.42 10.73 -7.27
C TYR A 133 -14.89 11.11 -7.51
N ASP A 134 -15.11 12.33 -7.96
CA ASP A 134 -16.44 12.82 -8.35
C ASP A 134 -16.85 12.29 -9.74
N SER A 135 -18.08 12.62 -10.17
CA SER A 135 -18.63 12.24 -11.48
C SER A 135 -17.87 12.81 -12.68
N GLN A 136 -16.92 13.71 -12.47
CA GLN A 136 -16.06 14.29 -13.51
C GLN A 136 -14.64 13.67 -13.45
N GLY A 137 -14.37 12.78 -12.48
CA GLY A 137 -13.08 12.16 -12.25
C GLY A 137 -12.07 13.05 -11.52
N ASN A 138 -12.54 14.13 -10.87
CA ASN A 138 -11.67 14.96 -10.04
C ASN A 138 -11.56 14.36 -8.64
N PRO A 139 -10.38 14.50 -7.97
CA PRO A 139 -10.20 14.04 -6.62
C PRO A 139 -11.10 14.80 -5.64
N THR A 140 -11.83 14.07 -4.82
CA THR A 140 -12.70 14.63 -3.78
C THR A 140 -11.89 15.23 -2.63
N LYS A 141 -12.55 15.98 -1.74
CA LYS A 141 -11.96 16.44 -0.47
C LYS A 141 -11.51 15.26 0.40
N TYR A 142 -12.23 14.12 0.31
CA TYR A 142 -11.88 12.91 1.05
C TYR A 142 -10.53 12.35 0.58
N LEU A 143 -10.32 12.17 -0.73
CA LEU A 143 -9.04 11.68 -1.27
C LEU A 143 -7.88 12.61 -0.90
N LYS A 144 -8.07 13.92 -0.99
CA LYS A 144 -7.05 14.91 -0.57
C LYS A 144 -6.70 14.76 0.92
N GLY A 145 -7.70 14.52 1.78
CA GLY A 145 -7.50 14.23 3.20
C GLY A 145 -6.74 12.93 3.44
N VAL A 146 -7.04 11.88 2.68
CA VAL A 146 -6.33 10.59 2.71
C VAL A 146 -4.85 10.77 2.34
N GLU A 147 -4.55 11.50 1.27
CA GLU A 147 -3.18 11.77 0.83
C GLU A 147 -2.38 12.55 1.88
N MET A 148 -2.99 13.56 2.53
CA MET A 148 -2.35 14.28 3.64
C MET A 148 -2.11 13.36 4.85
N LYS A 149 -3.06 12.49 5.18
CA LYS A 149 -2.94 11.52 6.29
C LYS A 149 -1.85 10.49 5.99
N ALA A 150 -1.76 9.99 4.77
CA ALA A 150 -0.71 9.09 4.32
C ALA A 150 0.68 9.73 4.44
N LYS A 151 0.83 10.99 4.00
CA LYS A 151 2.09 11.72 4.15
C LYS A 151 2.57 11.82 5.60
N ARG A 152 1.64 12.07 6.54
CA ARG A 152 1.97 12.03 7.99
C ARG A 152 2.39 10.64 8.42
N GLY A 153 1.72 9.59 7.92
CA GLY A 153 2.06 8.19 8.19
C GLY A 153 3.48 7.85 7.74
N ALA A 154 3.83 8.25 6.53
CA ALA A 154 5.19 8.08 5.98
C ALA A 154 6.26 8.76 6.85
N GLN A 155 6.01 10.00 7.29
CA GLN A 155 6.93 10.74 8.16
C GLN A 155 7.11 10.07 9.54
N LEU A 156 6.00 9.55 10.12
CA LEU A 156 6.05 8.82 11.38
C LEU A 156 6.84 7.52 11.24
N LEU A 157 6.62 6.79 10.15
CA LEU A 157 7.33 5.55 9.86
C LEU A 157 8.84 5.79 9.67
N GLU A 158 9.20 6.84 8.92
CA GLU A 158 10.59 7.23 8.72
C GLU A 158 11.27 7.60 10.04
N LYS A 159 10.58 8.38 10.88
CA LYS A 159 11.09 8.69 12.23
C LYS A 159 11.29 7.43 13.07
N GLN A 160 10.32 6.51 13.08
CA GLN A 160 10.47 5.25 13.82
C GLN A 160 11.65 4.43 13.31
N LYS A 161 11.81 4.29 11.99
CA LYS A 161 12.96 3.59 11.40
C LYS A 161 14.28 4.24 11.81
N SER A 162 14.37 5.58 11.73
CA SER A 162 15.55 6.32 12.16
C SER A 162 15.89 6.13 13.63
N GLU A 163 14.90 6.02 14.51
CA GLU A 163 15.13 5.70 15.93
C GLU A 163 15.53 4.22 16.12
N GLU A 164 14.95 3.31 15.35
CA GLU A 164 15.35 1.89 15.37
C GLU A 164 16.78 1.67 14.89
N ASP A 165 17.22 2.38 13.86
CA ASP A 165 18.57 2.27 13.29
C ASP A 165 19.66 2.72 14.27
N LYS A 166 19.32 3.53 15.27
CA LYS A 166 20.23 3.92 16.36
C LYS A 166 20.50 2.80 17.36
N ILE A 167 19.64 1.76 17.37
CA ILE A 167 19.76 0.65 18.31
C ILE A 167 20.47 -0.51 17.60
N PRO A 168 21.66 -0.94 18.07
CA PRO A 168 22.44 -1.99 17.43
C PRO A 168 21.64 -3.31 17.31
N ASN A 169 21.79 -3.99 16.19
CA ASN A 169 21.28 -5.35 16.04
C ASN A 169 22.13 -6.32 16.86
N CYS A 170 21.51 -7.44 17.30
CA CYS A 170 22.29 -8.55 17.84
C CYS A 170 23.13 -9.20 16.73
N ASN A 171 24.25 -9.79 17.14
CA ASN A 171 24.90 -10.83 16.37
C ASN A 171 24.09 -12.14 16.47
N SER A 172 24.14 -12.96 15.45
CA SER A 172 23.47 -14.26 15.47
C SER A 172 24.28 -15.33 14.76
N LYS A 173 24.16 -16.54 15.24
CA LYS A 173 24.71 -17.76 14.65
C LYS A 173 23.64 -18.84 14.72
N TRP A 174 23.50 -19.61 13.65
CA TRP A 174 22.59 -20.75 13.62
C TRP A 174 23.30 -21.98 13.04
N SER A 175 23.10 -23.13 13.65
CA SER A 175 23.52 -24.41 13.10
C SER A 175 22.42 -25.44 13.30
N GLN A 176 22.33 -26.41 12.40
CA GLN A 176 21.34 -27.49 12.51
C GLN A 176 21.57 -28.39 13.74
N ALA A 177 22.82 -28.52 14.23
CA ALA A 177 23.19 -29.38 15.35
C ALA A 177 23.00 -28.69 16.71
N GLU A 178 23.23 -27.36 16.80
CA GLU A 178 23.31 -26.63 18.08
C GLU A 178 22.15 -25.64 18.26
N GLY A 179 21.31 -25.45 17.24
CA GLY A 179 20.26 -24.42 17.23
C GLY A 179 20.83 -23.05 16.96
N GLY A 180 20.08 -22.04 17.37
CA GLY A 180 20.43 -20.65 17.23
C GLY A 180 21.07 -20.05 18.48
N GLU A 181 21.94 -19.07 18.28
CA GLU A 181 22.47 -18.22 19.34
C GLU A 181 22.42 -16.76 18.90
N VAL A 182 22.03 -15.88 19.79
CA VAL A 182 22.09 -14.44 19.61
C VAL A 182 22.89 -13.81 20.73
N TRP A 183 23.69 -12.79 20.41
CA TRP A 183 24.49 -12.11 21.42
C TRP A 183 24.71 -10.64 21.07
N CYS A 184 25.05 -9.89 22.08
CA CYS A 184 25.49 -8.51 21.97
C CYS A 184 26.96 -8.37 22.38
N GLU A 185 27.69 -7.48 21.71
CA GLU A 185 28.99 -7.07 22.20
C GLU A 185 28.84 -6.42 23.59
N ALA A 186 29.87 -6.61 24.45
CA ALA A 186 29.80 -6.14 25.83
C ALA A 186 29.42 -4.65 25.97
N ALA A 187 29.90 -3.80 25.07
CA ALA A 187 29.57 -2.38 25.06
C ALA A 187 28.17 -2.08 24.56
N ALA A 188 27.53 -2.99 23.82
CA ALA A 188 26.19 -2.82 23.27
C ALA A 188 25.08 -3.28 24.23
N GLY A 189 25.40 -4.12 25.22
CA GLY A 189 24.51 -4.52 26.29
C GLY A 189 23.89 -5.91 26.11
N TYR A 190 22.57 -6.00 26.19
CA TYR A 190 21.83 -7.25 26.35
C TYR A 190 20.82 -7.48 25.22
N PRO A 191 20.72 -8.70 24.66
CA PRO A 191 19.79 -9.00 23.57
C PRO A 191 18.32 -8.97 24.03
N ARG A 192 17.49 -8.30 23.27
CA ARG A 192 16.03 -8.23 23.44
C ARG A 192 15.33 -8.32 22.09
N LEU A 193 14.16 -8.94 22.09
CA LEU A 193 13.25 -8.87 20.96
C LEU A 193 12.50 -7.55 20.99
N VAL A 194 12.50 -6.87 19.87
CA VAL A 194 11.74 -5.64 19.65
C VAL A 194 10.89 -5.75 18.39
N ARG A 195 9.76 -5.07 18.37
CA ARG A 195 8.91 -4.98 17.17
C ARG A 195 9.63 -4.16 16.11
N ARG A 196 9.55 -4.60 14.85
CA ARG A 196 9.99 -3.79 13.72
C ARG A 196 8.95 -2.73 13.37
N ALA A 197 9.43 -1.52 13.03
CA ALA A 197 8.55 -0.49 12.51
C ALA A 197 8.04 -0.86 11.11
N GLY A 198 6.73 -0.75 10.91
CA GLY A 198 6.10 -0.81 9.59
C GLY A 198 5.64 -2.19 9.10
N ASP A 199 6.03 -3.29 9.74
CA ASP A 199 5.69 -4.64 9.24
C ASP A 199 4.20 -5.00 9.36
N ILE A 200 3.48 -4.45 10.33
CA ILE A 200 2.03 -4.72 10.53
C ILE A 200 1.22 -4.37 9.29
N ALA A 201 1.65 -3.36 8.55
CA ALA A 201 0.92 -2.83 7.43
C ALA A 201 1.01 -3.69 6.15
N LEU A 202 2.05 -4.50 6.01
CA LEU A 202 2.29 -5.30 4.79
C LEU A 202 1.89 -6.76 4.96
N THR A 203 2.04 -7.33 6.16
CA THR A 203 1.89 -8.77 6.38
C THR A 203 0.77 -9.13 7.35
N GLY A 204 0.18 -8.14 8.03
CA GLY A 204 -0.76 -8.36 9.15
C GLY A 204 -0.08 -8.99 10.38
N GLN A 205 1.21 -9.30 10.30
CA GLN A 205 1.98 -9.89 11.39
C GLN A 205 2.98 -8.90 11.95
N VAL A 206 3.16 -8.94 13.26
CA VAL A 206 4.19 -8.17 13.95
C VAL A 206 5.50 -8.94 13.84
N SER A 207 6.40 -8.52 12.96
CA SER A 207 7.75 -9.07 12.97
C SER A 207 8.56 -8.49 14.13
N GLN A 208 9.49 -9.29 14.61
CA GLN A 208 10.40 -8.92 15.69
C GLN A 208 11.84 -9.02 15.18
N ARG A 209 12.72 -8.19 15.73
CA ARG A 209 14.16 -8.31 15.53
C ARG A 209 14.87 -8.38 16.86
N CYS A 210 16.05 -8.96 16.88
CA CYS A 210 16.94 -8.84 18.01
C CYS A 210 17.69 -7.51 17.99
N ALA A 211 17.69 -6.81 19.11
CA ALA A 211 18.43 -5.58 19.29
C ALA A 211 19.12 -5.56 20.65
N CYS A 212 20.25 -4.85 20.73
CA CYS A 212 21.05 -4.75 21.93
C CYS A 212 20.69 -3.51 22.73
N PHE A 213 20.44 -3.68 24.03
CA PHE A 213 20.08 -2.61 24.94
C PHE A 213 21.01 -2.55 26.13
N ARG A 214 21.41 -1.35 26.53
CA ARG A 214 22.12 -1.13 27.77
C ARG A 214 21.22 -1.43 28.97
N GLU A 215 21.80 -1.69 30.13
CA GLU A 215 21.07 -2.05 31.33
C GLU A 215 20.01 -0.99 31.72
N GLU A 216 20.35 0.29 31.59
CA GLU A 216 19.47 1.42 31.85
C GLU A 216 18.21 1.46 30.97
N ASP A 217 18.32 0.88 29.76
CA ASP A 217 17.24 0.87 28.76
C ASP A 217 16.37 -0.40 28.85
N LEU A 218 16.73 -1.40 29.66
CA LEU A 218 16.00 -2.68 29.71
C LEU A 218 14.57 -2.57 30.23
N ARG A 219 14.21 -1.45 30.87
CA ARG A 219 12.85 -1.19 31.38
C ARG A 219 11.94 -0.52 30.33
N ARG A 220 12.42 -0.27 29.11
CA ARG A 220 11.59 0.30 28.04
C ARG A 220 10.41 -0.62 27.73
N PRO A 221 9.20 -0.05 27.52
CA PRO A 221 8.05 -0.87 27.16
C PRO A 221 8.24 -1.50 25.77
N GLY A 222 7.74 -2.72 25.59
CA GLY A 222 7.78 -3.42 24.31
C GLY A 222 9.04 -4.25 24.06
N LEU A 223 10.00 -4.31 25.02
CA LEU A 223 11.11 -5.23 25.00
C LEU A 223 10.66 -6.60 25.51
N VAL A 224 11.02 -7.65 24.79
CA VAL A 224 10.72 -9.04 25.16
C VAL A 224 12.03 -9.80 25.35
N LEU A 225 12.14 -10.49 26.48
CA LEU A 225 13.26 -11.39 26.75
C LEU A 225 13.07 -12.68 25.94
N TYR A 226 14.15 -13.24 25.40
CA TYR A 226 14.09 -14.56 24.78
C TYR A 226 13.73 -15.64 25.81
N GLN A 227 12.92 -16.60 25.40
CA GLN A 227 12.52 -17.71 26.25
C GLN A 227 13.77 -18.48 26.71
N GLY A 228 13.91 -18.72 28.02
CA GLY A 228 15.03 -19.41 28.60
C GLY A 228 16.30 -18.58 28.81
N CYS A 229 16.30 -17.31 28.41
CA CYS A 229 17.42 -16.40 28.61
C CYS A 229 17.41 -15.75 30.00
N GLN A 230 18.57 -15.58 30.61
CA GLN A 230 18.69 -14.81 31.85
C GLN A 230 18.60 -13.29 31.56
N TYR A 231 18.05 -12.52 32.50
CA TYR A 231 17.77 -11.10 32.33
C TYR A 231 19.02 -10.27 31.97
N LEU A 232 20.18 -10.55 32.56
CA LEU A 232 21.47 -9.87 32.31
C LEU A 232 22.45 -10.77 31.55
N SER A 233 21.96 -11.66 30.68
CA SER A 233 22.82 -12.43 29.81
C SER A 233 23.10 -11.66 28.51
N THR A 234 24.38 -11.56 28.15
CA THR A 234 24.82 -10.95 26.87
C THR A 234 24.69 -11.91 25.69
N SER A 235 24.39 -13.19 25.93
CA SER A 235 24.19 -14.24 24.93
C SER A 235 22.99 -15.11 25.31
N CYS A 236 22.20 -15.54 24.32
CA CYS A 236 21.01 -16.36 24.50
C CYS A 236 20.96 -17.46 23.44
N LYS A 237 20.69 -18.69 23.85
CA LYS A 237 20.31 -19.76 22.92
C LYS A 237 18.85 -19.56 22.50
N VAL A 238 18.59 -19.72 21.21
CA VAL A 238 17.26 -19.55 20.60
C VAL A 238 16.94 -20.77 19.74
N ASN A 239 15.71 -21.26 19.85
CA ASN A 239 15.23 -22.44 19.09
C ASN A 239 14.60 -21.99 17.78
#